data_d7ce8e8c350482fe1fd2a163e91fa927
#
_entry.id   d7ce8e8c350482fe1fd2a163e91fa927
#
_cell.length_a   1.000
_cell.length_b   1.000
_cell.length_c   1.000
_cell.angle_alpha   90.00
_cell.angle_beta   90.00
_cell.angle_gamma   90.00
#
_symmetry.space_group_name_H-M   'P 1'
#
loop_
_entity.id
_entity.type
_entity.pdbx_description
1 polymer ?
#
loop_
_entity_poly.entity_id
_entity_poly.type
_entity_poly.pdbx_seq_one_letter_code
_entity_poly.pdbx_strand_id
1 'polypeptide(L)'
;RTSPATTWTATGSPNGGAQVSKPTFAQMQDLSNFMATNFNYQTGPWENFNALSTSTKFLTRLDWNINDNHKLTARYVQNDSSSDILMSNSNSLGLGNRTSQVNAMSYKNSGYLQKDNTRSIVLELNSKLSNKWSNNFLAGYDFQNEDRGLQGGGLFPTIDIRDGSATAPTLISLGLDPFTNGNKFDYSSLHFTNNVTGNLGKHTLVFGANFERFVSNNSFFPGSNGVYVFNSIADFKAAATQSAANGNAPSTLLPNRFQYR
;
A
#
# COMPACT_ATOMS: atom_id res chain seq x y z
N ARG A 1 -16.23 -11.43 -1.90
CA ARG A 1 -15.70 -12.81 -2.04
C ARG A 1 -14.72 -13.03 -0.92
N THR A 2 -15.12 -13.76 0.11
CA THR A 2 -14.21 -14.32 1.09
C THR A 2 -13.54 -15.51 0.44
N SER A 3 -12.34 -15.32 -0.16
CA SER A 3 -11.46 -16.45 -0.38
C SER A 3 -11.17 -17.06 0.99
N PRO A 4 -11.24 -18.38 1.18
CA PRO A 4 -10.79 -18.97 2.41
C PRO A 4 -9.34 -18.55 2.60
N ALA A 5 -9.06 -17.88 3.72
CA ALA A 5 -7.71 -17.46 4.06
C ALA A 5 -6.88 -18.75 4.16
N THR A 6 -5.93 -18.90 3.23
CA THR A 6 -4.93 -19.97 3.35
C THR A 6 -4.07 -19.59 4.54
N THR A 7 -4.29 -20.23 5.67
CA THR A 7 -3.55 -19.97 6.90
C THR A 7 -2.18 -20.63 6.76
N TRP A 8 -1.16 -19.84 6.56
CA TRP A 8 0.21 -20.31 6.60
C TRP A 8 0.63 -20.53 8.06
N THR A 9 1.13 -21.71 8.35
CA THR A 9 1.62 -22.05 9.68
C THR A 9 3.10 -22.39 9.64
N ALA A 10 3.81 -22.01 10.71
CA ALA A 10 5.19 -22.43 10.92
C ALA A 10 5.24 -23.94 11.22
N THR A 11 6.32 -24.59 10.85
CA THR A 11 6.54 -26.02 11.21
C THR A 11 6.47 -26.19 12.73
N GLY A 12 5.67 -27.15 13.18
CA GLY A 12 5.44 -27.41 14.61
C GLY A 12 4.53 -26.40 15.31
N SER A 13 3.74 -25.63 14.54
CA SER A 13 2.75 -24.73 15.11
C SER A 13 1.66 -25.49 15.88
N PRO A 14 1.33 -25.06 17.12
CA PRO A 14 0.23 -25.66 17.89
C PRO A 14 -1.15 -25.34 17.29
N ASN A 15 -1.23 -24.31 16.44
CA ASN A 15 -2.50 -23.88 15.87
C ASN A 15 -2.95 -24.69 14.65
N GLY A 16 -2.04 -25.49 14.07
CA GLY A 16 -2.32 -26.28 12.88
C GLY A 16 -2.78 -25.42 11.69
N GLY A 17 -2.41 -25.78 10.48
CA GLY A 17 -2.83 -25.07 9.28
C GLY A 17 -2.73 -25.96 8.05
N ALA A 18 -3.37 -25.53 6.96
CA ALA A 18 -3.39 -26.27 5.70
C ALA A 18 -2.00 -26.33 5.03
N GLN A 19 -1.11 -25.41 5.37
CA GLN A 19 0.20 -25.31 4.74
C GLN A 19 1.29 -25.03 5.77
N VAL A 20 2.29 -25.87 5.81
CA VAL A 20 3.43 -25.80 6.76
C VAL A 20 4.61 -25.14 6.04
N SER A 21 5.18 -24.09 6.62
CA SER A 21 6.38 -23.43 6.11
C SER A 21 7.65 -24.00 6.73
N LYS A 22 8.80 -23.78 6.09
CA LYS A 22 10.13 -24.19 6.59
C LYS A 22 10.50 -23.55 7.92
N PRO A 23 10.29 -22.23 8.17
CA PRO A 23 10.49 -21.66 9.49
C PRO A 23 9.65 -22.38 10.55
N THR A 24 10.27 -22.73 11.66
CA THR A 24 9.57 -23.38 12.76
C THR A 24 8.85 -22.37 13.64
N PHE A 25 7.80 -22.81 14.33
CA PHE A 25 7.11 -21.98 15.32
C PHE A 25 8.09 -21.47 16.39
N ALA A 26 8.99 -22.33 16.87
CA ALA A 26 10.00 -21.97 17.86
C ALA A 26 10.94 -20.85 17.36
N GLN A 27 11.38 -20.89 16.10
CA GLN A 27 12.21 -19.85 15.50
C GLN A 27 11.47 -18.51 15.41
N MET A 28 10.21 -18.53 14.97
CA MET A 28 9.38 -17.33 14.88
C MET A 28 9.13 -16.72 16.27
N GLN A 29 8.77 -17.54 17.25
CA GLN A 29 8.53 -17.10 18.63
C GLN A 29 9.80 -16.53 19.27
N ASP A 30 10.92 -17.23 19.11
CA ASP A 30 12.22 -16.83 19.65
C ASP A 30 12.70 -15.50 19.09
N LEU A 31 12.57 -15.29 17.78
CA LEU A 31 12.89 -14.00 17.14
C LEU A 31 11.94 -12.88 17.58
N SER A 32 10.64 -13.15 17.68
CA SER A 32 9.68 -12.16 18.16
C SER A 32 10.01 -11.70 19.59
N ASN A 33 10.32 -12.64 20.49
CA ASN A 33 10.70 -12.34 21.86
C ASN A 33 12.04 -11.56 21.90
N PHE A 34 13.02 -11.99 21.08
CA PHE A 34 14.32 -11.32 20.98
C PHE A 34 14.17 -9.85 20.55
N MET A 35 13.32 -9.57 19.56
CA MET A 35 13.06 -8.21 19.07
C MET A 35 12.35 -7.35 20.11
N ALA A 36 11.37 -7.90 20.81
CA ALA A 36 10.67 -7.20 21.87
C ALA A 36 11.60 -6.84 23.04
N THR A 37 12.46 -7.78 23.45
CA THR A 37 13.35 -7.61 24.61
C THR A 37 14.50 -6.65 24.33
N ASN A 38 15.16 -6.76 23.17
CA ASN A 38 16.39 -6.02 22.90
C ASN A 38 16.16 -4.67 22.21
N PHE A 39 15.03 -4.52 21.48
CA PHE A 39 14.78 -3.33 20.67
C PHE A 39 13.42 -2.67 20.95
N ASN A 40 12.66 -3.21 21.90
CA ASN A 40 11.27 -2.79 22.13
C ASN A 40 10.43 -2.78 20.84
N TYR A 41 10.77 -3.67 19.88
CA TYR A 41 10.10 -3.78 18.60
C TYR A 41 9.11 -4.92 18.58
N GLN A 42 7.85 -4.60 18.31
CA GLN A 42 6.77 -5.58 18.23
C GLN A 42 6.62 -6.08 16.79
N THR A 43 6.98 -7.34 16.54
CA THR A 43 6.89 -7.94 15.20
C THR A 43 5.44 -8.15 14.74
N GLY A 44 4.51 -8.24 15.67
CA GLY A 44 3.16 -8.73 15.43
C GLY A 44 3.11 -10.24 15.22
N PRO A 45 1.93 -10.82 15.04
CA PRO A 45 1.75 -12.25 14.78
C PRO A 45 2.30 -12.63 13.40
N TRP A 46 2.65 -13.90 13.23
CA TRP A 46 3.12 -14.49 11.96
C TRP A 46 2.15 -15.53 11.38
N GLU A 47 1.16 -15.93 12.17
CA GLU A 47 0.09 -16.85 11.77
C GLU A 47 -1.23 -16.48 12.47
N ASN A 48 -2.35 -17.01 11.98
CA ASN A 48 -3.70 -16.80 12.54
C ASN A 48 -4.11 -15.32 12.69
N PHE A 49 -3.76 -14.47 11.74
CA PHE A 49 -4.23 -13.09 11.68
C PHE A 49 -4.99 -12.82 10.38
N ASN A 50 -5.91 -11.87 10.45
CA ASN A 50 -6.65 -11.41 9.30
C ASN A 50 -5.95 -10.21 8.66
N ALA A 51 -5.83 -10.23 7.34
CA ALA A 51 -5.56 -9.06 6.53
C ALA A 51 -6.91 -8.36 6.27
N LEU A 52 -7.06 -7.15 6.80
CA LEU A 52 -8.31 -6.40 6.72
C LEU A 52 -8.29 -5.48 5.50
N SER A 53 -9.43 -5.35 4.86
CA SER A 53 -9.69 -4.33 3.86
C SER A 53 -10.98 -3.62 4.20
N THR A 54 -10.89 -2.30 4.35
CA THR A 54 -12.03 -1.45 4.69
C THR A 54 -12.26 -0.41 3.62
N SER A 55 -13.51 -0.04 3.39
CA SER A 55 -13.86 1.02 2.46
C SER A 55 -15.13 1.73 2.93
N THR A 56 -15.05 3.05 3.03
CA THR A 56 -16.20 3.91 3.30
C THR A 56 -16.44 4.78 2.09
N LYS A 57 -17.65 4.73 1.55
CA LYS A 57 -18.04 5.46 0.34
C LYS A 57 -19.20 6.38 0.65
N PHE A 58 -19.10 7.60 0.18
CA PHE A 58 -20.15 8.60 0.26
C PHE A 58 -20.38 9.22 -1.12
N LEU A 59 -21.65 9.35 -1.51
CA LEU A 59 -22.05 10.03 -2.71
C LEU A 59 -23.22 10.94 -2.39
N THR A 60 -23.17 12.19 -2.87
CA THR A 60 -24.30 13.10 -2.88
C THR A 60 -24.47 13.73 -4.25
N ARG A 61 -25.70 13.98 -4.60
CA ARG A 61 -26.09 14.66 -5.85
C ARG A 61 -27.19 15.65 -5.55
N LEU A 62 -27.06 16.84 -6.11
CA LEU A 62 -28.05 17.89 -6.09
C LEU A 62 -28.39 18.27 -7.52
N ASP A 63 -29.67 18.31 -7.83
CA ASP A 63 -30.20 18.77 -9.10
C ASP A 63 -31.01 20.06 -8.86
N TRP A 64 -30.64 21.12 -9.54
CA TRP A 64 -31.29 22.41 -9.44
C TRP A 64 -31.79 22.86 -10.81
N ASN A 65 -33.11 22.95 -10.97
CA ASN A 65 -33.74 23.58 -12.11
C ASN A 65 -33.71 25.08 -11.89
N ILE A 66 -32.72 25.76 -12.46
CA ILE A 66 -32.52 27.21 -12.32
C ILE A 66 -33.71 27.93 -12.96
N ASN A 67 -34.12 27.45 -14.13
CA ASN A 67 -35.34 27.83 -14.87
C ASN A 67 -35.68 26.75 -15.92
N ASP A 68 -36.66 26.96 -16.76
CA ASP A 68 -37.13 26.00 -17.77
C ASP A 68 -36.06 25.63 -18.81
N ASN A 69 -35.03 26.44 -18.96
CA ASN A 69 -33.98 26.25 -19.95
C ASN A 69 -32.63 25.79 -19.35
N HIS A 70 -32.44 25.91 -18.04
CA HIS A 70 -31.16 25.63 -17.41
C HIS A 70 -31.32 24.72 -16.19
N LYS A 71 -30.62 23.59 -16.24
CA LYS A 71 -30.51 22.64 -15.12
C LYS A 71 -29.07 22.48 -14.73
N LEU A 72 -28.75 22.71 -13.45
CA LEU A 72 -27.46 22.47 -12.86
C LEU A 72 -27.53 21.18 -12.01
N THR A 73 -26.57 20.30 -12.22
CA THR A 73 -26.33 19.12 -11.38
C THR A 73 -24.99 19.27 -10.71
N ALA A 74 -24.93 19.10 -9.40
CA ALA A 74 -23.69 19.01 -8.62
C ALA A 74 -23.59 17.61 -8.02
N ARG A 75 -22.43 16.97 -8.18
CA ARG A 75 -22.15 15.63 -7.64
C ARG A 75 -20.84 15.63 -6.88
N TYR A 76 -20.86 15.08 -5.68
CA TYR A 76 -19.67 14.81 -4.89
C TYR A 76 -19.56 13.33 -4.57
N VAL A 77 -18.35 12.78 -4.75
CA VAL A 77 -18.01 11.39 -4.43
C VAL A 77 -16.79 11.38 -3.51
N GLN A 78 -16.87 10.59 -2.47
CA GLN A 78 -15.78 10.30 -1.56
C GLN A 78 -15.63 8.80 -1.41
N ASN A 79 -14.39 8.33 -1.46
CA ASN A 79 -14.01 6.98 -1.07
C ASN A 79 -12.80 7.07 -0.15
N ASP A 80 -12.90 6.47 1.02
CA ASP A 80 -11.79 6.26 1.95
C ASP A 80 -11.60 4.75 2.12
N SER A 81 -10.46 4.25 1.70
CA SER A 81 -10.14 2.83 1.81
C SER A 81 -8.76 2.59 2.42
N SER A 82 -8.65 1.48 3.11
CA SER A 82 -7.41 1.00 3.70
C SER A 82 -7.37 -0.51 3.62
N SER A 83 -6.22 -1.06 3.24
CA SER A 83 -6.00 -2.50 3.15
C SER A 83 -4.69 -2.89 3.81
N ASP A 84 -4.73 -3.97 4.59
CA ASP A 84 -3.53 -4.64 5.08
C ASP A 84 -2.83 -5.34 3.92
N ILE A 85 -1.61 -4.95 3.63
CA ILE A 85 -0.78 -5.59 2.61
C ILE A 85 0.38 -6.30 3.30
N LEU A 86 0.60 -7.55 2.92
CA LEU A 86 1.74 -8.33 3.40
C LEU A 86 3.05 -7.75 2.85
N MET A 87 4.16 -8.07 3.49
CA MET A 87 5.48 -7.65 3.06
C MET A 87 5.72 -7.96 1.58
N SER A 88 6.28 -7.01 0.85
CA SER A 88 6.58 -7.14 -0.58
C SER A 88 7.47 -8.35 -0.88
N ASN A 89 7.19 -9.02 -1.99
CA ASN A 89 7.98 -10.14 -2.50
C ASN A 89 9.05 -9.73 -3.51
N SER A 90 9.27 -8.44 -3.73
CA SER A 90 10.32 -7.98 -4.63
C SER A 90 11.70 -8.45 -4.16
N ASN A 91 12.48 -9.01 -5.08
CA ASN A 91 13.88 -9.39 -4.86
C ASN A 91 14.88 -8.26 -5.18
N SER A 92 14.39 -7.07 -5.48
CA SER A 92 15.24 -5.88 -5.58
C SER A 92 15.98 -5.63 -4.27
N LEU A 93 17.03 -4.84 -4.31
CA LEU A 93 17.92 -4.59 -3.17
C LEU A 93 18.65 -5.86 -2.69
N GLY A 94 18.75 -6.89 -3.54
CA GLY A 94 19.41 -8.15 -3.20
C GLY A 94 18.69 -9.00 -2.16
N LEU A 95 17.44 -8.71 -1.92
CA LEU A 95 16.57 -9.46 -1.04
C LEU A 95 16.13 -10.76 -1.69
N GLY A 96 15.86 -11.76 -0.87
CA GLY A 96 15.24 -13.01 -1.31
C GLY A 96 13.72 -12.90 -1.40
N ASN A 97 13.10 -14.01 -1.73
CA ASN A 97 11.65 -14.14 -1.73
C ASN A 97 11.13 -14.17 -0.29
N ARG A 98 10.33 -13.19 0.10
CA ARG A 98 9.92 -12.91 1.49
C ARG A 98 8.46 -13.18 1.80
N THR A 99 7.66 -13.43 0.80
CA THR A 99 6.25 -13.73 1.06
C THR A 99 6.06 -15.14 1.57
N SER A 100 4.96 -15.33 2.27
CA SER A 100 4.51 -16.60 2.81
C SER A 100 4.58 -17.72 1.77
N GLN A 101 5.67 -18.40 1.75
CA GLN A 101 5.96 -19.57 0.94
C GLN A 101 6.41 -20.70 1.85
N VAL A 102 6.46 -21.91 1.31
CA VAL A 102 7.00 -23.08 2.05
C VAL A 102 8.38 -22.78 2.66
N ASN A 103 9.17 -21.91 2.05
CA ASN A 103 10.53 -21.63 2.48
C ASN A 103 10.69 -20.41 3.37
N ALA A 104 9.74 -19.46 3.37
CA ALA A 104 9.90 -18.18 4.05
C ALA A 104 8.65 -17.73 4.78
N MET A 105 8.84 -17.05 5.92
CA MET A 105 7.77 -16.34 6.64
C MET A 105 8.20 -14.93 7.03
N SER A 106 7.20 -14.04 7.13
CA SER A 106 7.34 -12.72 7.71
C SER A 106 6.29 -12.50 8.79
N TYR A 107 6.46 -11.47 9.59
CA TYR A 107 5.49 -11.07 10.62
C TYR A 107 4.47 -10.07 10.05
N LYS A 108 3.32 -9.96 10.70
CA LYS A 108 2.27 -9.03 10.29
C LYS A 108 2.79 -7.59 10.18
N ASN A 109 3.54 -7.12 11.18
CA ASN A 109 4.03 -5.75 11.21
C ASN A 109 5.15 -5.46 10.20
N SER A 110 5.62 -6.47 9.46
CA SER A 110 6.50 -6.28 8.30
C SER A 110 5.74 -5.90 7.02
N GLY A 111 4.43 -6.02 7.01
CA GLY A 111 3.57 -5.48 5.97
C GLY A 111 3.30 -3.99 6.14
N TYR A 112 2.36 -3.48 5.37
CA TYR A 112 1.97 -2.07 5.40
C TYR A 112 0.48 -1.88 5.18
N LEU A 113 -0.02 -0.71 5.59
CA LEU A 113 -1.36 -0.25 5.25
C LEU A 113 -1.29 0.49 3.92
N GLN A 114 -2.03 0.02 2.93
CA GLN A 114 -2.25 0.80 1.72
C GLN A 114 -3.55 1.57 1.87
N LYS A 115 -3.45 2.89 1.78
CA LYS A 115 -4.59 3.80 1.76
C LYS A 115 -4.82 4.24 0.33
N ASP A 116 -6.08 4.30 -0.08
CA ASP A 116 -6.50 4.80 -1.37
C ASP A 116 -7.76 5.66 -1.15
N ASN A 117 -7.55 6.96 -1.14
CA ASN A 117 -8.58 7.94 -0.84
C ASN A 117 -8.87 8.77 -2.09
N THR A 118 -10.12 8.78 -2.51
CA THR A 118 -10.58 9.51 -3.68
C THR A 118 -11.60 10.58 -3.29
N ARG A 119 -11.48 11.75 -3.91
CA ARG A 119 -12.44 12.85 -3.84
C ARG A 119 -12.74 13.30 -5.26
N SER A 120 -14.01 13.44 -5.57
CA SER A 120 -14.45 13.95 -6.88
C SER A 120 -15.60 14.92 -6.70
N ILE A 121 -15.51 16.06 -7.34
CA ILE A 121 -16.62 17.02 -7.49
C ILE A 121 -16.84 17.27 -8.96
N VAL A 122 -18.09 17.17 -9.40
CA VAL A 122 -18.49 17.42 -10.78
C VAL A 122 -19.70 18.32 -10.79
N LEU A 123 -19.63 19.38 -11.59
CA LEU A 123 -20.71 20.28 -11.91
C LEU A 123 -21.08 20.09 -13.39
N GLU A 124 -22.35 19.94 -13.67
CA GLU A 124 -22.88 19.77 -15.01
C GLU A 124 -24.04 20.75 -15.23
N LEU A 125 -23.88 21.63 -16.20
CA LEU A 125 -24.92 22.57 -16.62
C LEU A 125 -25.48 22.16 -17.98
N ASN A 126 -26.73 21.76 -17.98
CA ASN A 126 -27.51 21.49 -19.19
C ASN A 126 -28.38 22.71 -19.53
N SER A 127 -28.21 23.22 -20.74
CA SER A 127 -28.86 24.44 -21.20
C SER A 127 -29.58 24.24 -22.53
N LYS A 128 -30.86 24.59 -22.58
CA LYS A 128 -31.60 24.75 -23.82
C LYS A 128 -31.42 26.21 -24.28
N LEU A 129 -30.57 26.41 -25.30
CA LEU A 129 -30.27 27.75 -25.82
C LEU A 129 -31.37 28.26 -26.75
N SER A 130 -32.04 27.34 -27.47
CA SER A 130 -33.21 27.60 -28.33
C SER A 130 -33.94 26.30 -28.65
N ASN A 131 -34.95 26.35 -29.52
CA ASN A 131 -35.63 25.14 -29.98
C ASN A 131 -34.74 24.22 -30.85
N LYS A 132 -33.60 24.71 -31.31
CA LYS A 132 -32.67 23.97 -32.18
C LYS A 132 -31.32 23.74 -31.54
N TRP A 133 -30.96 24.47 -30.49
CA TRP A 133 -29.61 24.43 -29.88
C TRP A 133 -29.69 24.11 -28.41
N SER A 134 -28.83 23.23 -28.00
CA SER A 134 -28.55 22.91 -26.57
C SER A 134 -27.08 22.94 -26.28
N ASN A 135 -26.76 23.13 -25.02
CA ASN A 135 -25.36 23.07 -24.51
C ASN A 135 -25.30 22.17 -23.28
N ASN A 136 -24.26 21.39 -23.21
CA ASN A 136 -23.86 20.65 -22.02
C ASN A 136 -22.47 21.12 -21.65
N PHE A 137 -22.31 21.71 -20.46
CA PHE A 137 -21.06 22.12 -19.88
C PHE A 137 -20.80 21.30 -18.61
N LEU A 138 -19.61 20.70 -18.52
CA LEU A 138 -19.17 19.94 -17.38
C LEU A 138 -17.85 20.51 -16.88
N ALA A 139 -17.74 20.70 -15.56
CA ALA A 139 -16.52 21.05 -14.86
C ALA A 139 -16.30 20.04 -13.73
N GLY A 140 -15.11 19.47 -13.62
CA GLY A 140 -14.82 18.50 -12.60
C GLY A 140 -13.42 18.66 -12.02
N TYR A 141 -13.29 18.26 -10.77
CA TYR A 141 -12.02 18.13 -10.08
C TYR A 141 -11.99 16.80 -9.34
N ASP A 142 -10.99 16.02 -9.68
CA ASP A 142 -10.72 14.73 -9.06
C ASP A 142 -9.39 14.81 -8.32
N PHE A 143 -9.36 14.23 -7.13
CA PHE A 143 -8.16 14.10 -6.32
C PHE A 143 -8.08 12.68 -5.77
N GLN A 144 -6.91 12.05 -5.93
CA GLN A 144 -6.62 10.75 -5.34
C GLN A 144 -5.31 10.81 -4.58
N ASN A 145 -5.34 10.21 -3.40
CA ASN A 145 -4.17 10.06 -2.53
C ASN A 145 -3.99 8.58 -2.23
N GLU A 146 -2.87 8.02 -2.70
CA GLU A 146 -2.37 6.73 -2.29
C GLU A 146 -1.23 6.94 -1.30
N ASP A 147 -1.41 6.50 -0.08
CA ASP A 147 -0.42 6.61 0.99
C ASP A 147 -0.18 5.24 1.60
N ARG A 148 1.00 5.05 2.17
CA ARG A 148 1.37 3.80 2.82
C ARG A 148 1.73 4.06 4.27
N GLY A 149 1.01 3.38 5.16
CA GLY A 149 1.19 3.46 6.61
C GLY A 149 1.81 2.20 7.19
N LEU A 150 2.22 2.29 8.44
CA LEU A 150 2.71 1.15 9.20
C LEU A 150 1.52 0.31 9.71
N GLN A 151 1.65 -1.02 9.71
CA GLN A 151 0.69 -1.92 10.35
C GLN A 151 0.88 -2.01 11.88
N GLY A 152 2.06 -1.62 12.38
CA GLY A 152 2.40 -1.65 13.80
C GLY A 152 3.92 -1.68 14.00
N GLY A 153 4.39 -1.97 15.21
CA GLY A 153 5.81 -2.14 15.53
C GLY A 153 6.68 -0.89 15.52
N GLY A 154 6.25 0.18 14.86
CA GLY A 154 7.05 1.40 14.68
C GLY A 154 8.08 1.31 13.55
N LEU A 155 8.91 2.36 13.41
CA LEU A 155 10.00 2.39 12.42
C LEU A 155 11.12 1.45 12.85
N PHE A 156 11.46 0.52 11.99
CA PHE A 156 12.57 -0.42 12.17
C PHE A 156 13.14 -0.82 10.80
N PRO A 157 14.46 -0.99 10.66
CA PRO A 157 15.04 -1.42 9.38
C PRO A 157 14.53 -2.79 8.94
N THR A 158 14.56 -3.05 7.65
CA THR A 158 14.26 -4.37 7.09
C THR A 158 15.39 -5.33 7.45
N ILE A 159 15.05 -6.46 8.04
CA ILE A 159 15.98 -7.56 8.31
C ILE A 159 15.55 -8.79 7.51
N ASP A 160 16.41 -9.27 6.64
CA ASP A 160 16.22 -10.47 5.84
C ASP A 160 17.19 -11.54 6.29
N ILE A 161 16.68 -12.64 6.82
CA ILE A 161 17.48 -13.73 7.38
C ILE A 161 17.42 -14.93 6.44
N ARG A 162 18.57 -15.36 5.96
CA ARG A 162 18.70 -16.50 5.05
C ARG A 162 18.79 -17.82 5.79
N ASP A 163 18.70 -18.90 5.06
CA ASP A 163 18.70 -20.27 5.54
C ASP A 163 20.12 -20.85 5.59
N GLY A 164 21.00 -20.20 6.36
CA GLY A 164 22.32 -20.73 6.71
C GLY A 164 23.47 -20.33 5.76
N SER A 165 23.24 -19.63 4.66
CA SER A 165 24.35 -19.19 3.79
C SER A 165 24.01 -17.92 2.98
N ALA A 166 25.04 -17.28 2.41
CA ALA A 166 24.92 -16.07 1.59
C ALA A 166 24.07 -16.25 0.31
N THR A 167 23.96 -17.47 -0.20
CA THR A 167 23.20 -17.80 -1.41
C THR A 167 21.89 -18.54 -1.14
N ALA A 168 21.63 -18.88 0.12
CA ALA A 168 20.39 -19.54 0.52
C ALA A 168 19.17 -18.62 0.32
N PRO A 169 17.98 -19.18 0.11
CA PRO A 169 16.74 -18.39 0.10
C PRO A 169 16.49 -17.75 1.46
N THR A 170 15.64 -16.73 1.47
CA THR A 170 15.15 -16.13 2.70
C THR A 170 14.38 -17.17 3.51
N LEU A 171 14.66 -17.22 4.80
CA LEU A 171 13.96 -18.04 5.80
C LEU A 171 12.94 -17.20 6.56
N ILE A 172 13.36 -16.07 7.12
CA ILE A 172 12.51 -15.17 7.91
C ILE A 172 12.84 -13.73 7.54
N SER A 173 11.78 -12.91 7.40
CA SER A 173 11.92 -11.46 7.27
C SER A 173 11.16 -10.75 8.38
N LEU A 174 11.75 -9.68 8.91
CA LEU A 174 11.17 -8.82 9.93
C LEU A 174 11.58 -7.35 9.72
N GLY A 175 11.02 -6.45 10.52
CA GLY A 175 11.17 -5.01 10.30
C GLY A 175 10.19 -4.52 9.25
N LEU A 176 10.37 -3.31 8.75
CA LEU A 176 9.47 -2.71 7.76
C LEU A 176 9.67 -3.29 6.36
N ASP A 177 8.62 -3.24 5.57
CA ASP A 177 8.73 -3.46 4.13
C ASP A 177 9.74 -2.47 3.53
N PRO A 178 10.75 -2.95 2.77
CA PRO A 178 11.85 -2.11 2.29
C PRO A 178 11.44 -1.11 1.20
N PHE A 179 10.24 -1.23 0.64
CA PHE A 179 9.77 -0.42 -0.48
C PHE A 179 8.62 0.52 -0.09
N THR A 180 8.30 0.63 1.19
CA THR A 180 7.04 1.24 1.63
C THR A 180 7.22 2.57 2.33
N ASN A 181 8.19 2.71 3.21
CA ASN A 181 8.34 3.93 3.99
C ASN A 181 8.65 5.14 3.10
N GLY A 182 7.88 6.20 3.27
CA GLY A 182 7.98 7.42 2.47
C GLY A 182 7.34 7.33 1.08
N ASN A 183 6.75 6.19 0.70
CA ASN A 183 6.02 6.11 -0.55
C ASN A 183 4.70 6.84 -0.45
N LYS A 184 4.51 7.77 -1.37
CA LYS A 184 3.30 8.57 -1.51
C LYS A 184 3.03 8.83 -2.98
N PHE A 185 1.79 8.68 -3.38
CA PHE A 185 1.34 9.01 -4.71
C PHE A 185 0.06 9.83 -4.64
N ASP A 186 0.17 11.10 -5.01
CA ASP A 186 -0.97 12.00 -5.12
C ASP A 186 -1.16 12.39 -6.57
N TYR A 187 -2.39 12.40 -7.04
CA TYR A 187 -2.71 13.01 -8.31
C TYR A 187 -4.03 13.77 -8.25
N SER A 188 -4.14 14.77 -9.11
CA SER A 188 -5.37 15.52 -9.32
C SER A 188 -5.58 15.81 -10.79
N SER A 189 -6.84 15.87 -11.17
CA SER A 189 -7.28 16.27 -12.51
C SER A 189 -8.32 17.37 -12.40
N LEU A 190 -8.08 18.49 -13.06
CA LEU A 190 -9.07 19.52 -13.31
C LEU A 190 -9.48 19.41 -14.77
N HIS A 191 -10.78 19.19 -15.02
CA HIS A 191 -11.27 19.00 -16.37
C HIS A 191 -12.51 19.83 -16.67
N PHE A 192 -12.59 20.27 -17.92
CA PHE A 192 -13.74 20.99 -18.48
C PHE A 192 -14.10 20.36 -19.81
N THR A 193 -15.39 20.12 -20.00
CA THR A 193 -15.96 19.67 -21.27
C THR A 193 -17.12 20.56 -21.63
N ASN A 194 -17.18 21.03 -22.86
CA ASN A 194 -18.32 21.79 -23.36
C ASN A 194 -18.74 21.25 -24.71
N ASN A 195 -20.03 20.91 -24.84
CA ASN A 195 -20.62 20.41 -26.07
C ASN A 195 -21.84 21.24 -26.43
N VAL A 196 -21.88 21.74 -27.65
CA VAL A 196 -23.03 22.43 -28.23
C VAL A 196 -23.64 21.53 -29.30
N THR A 197 -24.91 21.23 -29.17
CA THR A 197 -25.66 20.39 -30.11
C THR A 197 -26.69 21.25 -30.86
N GLY A 198 -26.64 21.20 -32.18
CA GLY A 198 -27.60 21.87 -33.09
C GLY A 198 -28.42 20.87 -33.90
N ASN A 199 -29.75 20.98 -33.86
CA ASN A 199 -30.68 20.18 -34.65
C ASN A 199 -31.19 21.01 -35.81
N LEU A 200 -30.68 20.76 -37.03
CA LEU A 200 -30.94 21.54 -38.24
C LEU A 200 -31.63 20.67 -39.28
N GLY A 201 -32.94 20.55 -39.15
CA GLY A 201 -33.79 19.73 -40.02
C GLY A 201 -33.46 18.23 -39.87
N LYS A 202 -32.83 17.62 -40.88
CA LYS A 202 -32.44 16.21 -40.87
C LYS A 202 -31.03 15.97 -40.27
N HIS A 203 -30.32 17.02 -39.90
CA HIS A 203 -28.95 16.95 -39.42
C HIS A 203 -28.88 17.32 -37.94
N THR A 204 -28.12 16.55 -37.18
CA THR A 204 -27.70 16.89 -35.83
C THR A 204 -26.17 17.13 -35.85
N LEU A 205 -25.77 18.33 -35.48
CA LEU A 205 -24.35 18.74 -35.40
C LEU A 205 -23.96 18.88 -33.94
N VAL A 206 -22.79 18.37 -33.60
CA VAL A 206 -22.20 18.52 -32.26
C VAL A 206 -20.81 19.15 -32.39
N PHE A 207 -20.61 20.25 -31.67
CA PHE A 207 -19.34 20.93 -31.56
C PHE A 207 -18.92 20.88 -30.09
N GLY A 208 -17.68 20.46 -29.82
CA GLY A 208 -17.23 20.35 -28.44
C GLY A 208 -15.73 20.60 -28.29
N ALA A 209 -15.37 20.92 -27.07
CA ALA A 209 -13.99 21.02 -26.62
C ALA A 209 -13.85 20.37 -25.24
N ASN A 210 -12.69 19.77 -25.02
CA ASN A 210 -12.28 19.21 -23.73
C ASN A 210 -10.94 19.81 -23.35
N PHE A 211 -10.79 20.15 -22.07
CA PHE A 211 -9.54 20.54 -21.45
C PHE A 211 -9.34 19.75 -20.18
N GLU A 212 -8.13 19.21 -20.00
CA GLU A 212 -7.74 18.54 -18.78
C GLU A 212 -6.36 19.01 -18.34
N ARG A 213 -6.22 19.29 -17.04
CA ARG A 213 -4.93 19.52 -16.40
C ARG A 213 -4.73 18.45 -15.34
N PHE A 214 -3.82 17.53 -15.63
CA PHE A 214 -3.41 16.47 -14.71
C PHE A 214 -2.12 16.87 -13.99
N VAL A 215 -2.09 16.65 -12.67
CA VAL A 215 -0.91 16.86 -11.82
C VAL A 215 -0.67 15.57 -11.03
N SER A 216 0.56 15.08 -11.03
CA SER A 216 0.96 13.88 -10.30
C SER A 216 2.21 14.15 -9.47
N ASN A 217 2.17 13.78 -8.20
CA ASN A 217 3.32 13.77 -7.30
C ASN A 217 3.56 12.34 -6.84
N ASN A 218 4.74 11.80 -7.14
CA ASN A 218 5.11 10.45 -6.77
C ASN A 218 6.43 10.47 -5.99
N SER A 219 6.41 9.89 -4.79
CA SER A 219 7.59 9.70 -3.95
C SER A 219 7.84 8.22 -3.77
N PHE A 220 9.08 7.78 -4.04
CA PHE A 220 9.49 6.38 -3.90
C PHE A 220 10.93 6.31 -3.39
N PHE A 221 11.09 5.83 -2.14
CA PHE A 221 12.39 5.76 -1.45
C PHE A 221 12.69 4.32 -0.99
N PRO A 222 13.02 3.39 -1.91
CA PRO A 222 13.29 2.01 -1.57
C PRO A 222 14.54 1.91 -0.70
N GLY A 223 14.44 1.18 0.42
CA GLY A 223 15.52 0.97 1.36
C GLY A 223 15.82 2.14 2.30
N SER A 224 14.96 3.18 2.36
CA SER A 224 15.19 4.40 3.15
C SER A 224 15.37 4.17 4.66
N ASN A 225 14.90 3.06 5.21
CA ASN A 225 15.10 2.70 6.62
C ASN A 225 16.28 1.75 6.86
N GLY A 226 17.07 1.48 5.81
CA GLY A 226 18.12 0.46 5.85
C GLY A 226 17.56 -0.94 5.65
N VAL A 227 18.34 -1.74 4.93
CA VAL A 227 18.06 -3.15 4.64
C VAL A 227 19.29 -3.97 5.00
N TYR A 228 19.12 -4.91 5.93
CA TYR A 228 20.17 -5.79 6.40
C TYR A 228 19.84 -7.23 6.03
N VAL A 229 20.81 -7.93 5.45
CA VAL A 229 20.68 -9.34 5.08
C VAL A 229 21.70 -10.14 5.85
N PHE A 230 21.24 -11.11 6.65
CA PHE A 230 22.07 -12.02 7.43
C PHE A 230 22.00 -13.45 6.87
N ASN A 231 23.08 -14.21 7.04
CA ASN A 231 23.11 -15.58 6.53
C ASN A 231 22.31 -16.56 7.39
N SER A 232 22.17 -16.26 8.68
CA SER A 232 21.46 -17.10 9.65
C SER A 232 20.82 -16.29 10.78
N ILE A 233 19.90 -16.93 11.51
CA ILE A 233 19.34 -16.37 12.75
C ILE A 233 20.45 -16.12 13.79
N ALA A 234 21.43 -17.00 13.85
CA ALA A 234 22.56 -16.88 14.80
C ALA A 234 23.38 -15.62 14.48
N ASP A 235 23.72 -15.39 13.20
CA ASP A 235 24.50 -14.21 12.79
C ASP A 235 23.73 -12.90 13.09
N PHE A 236 22.44 -12.88 12.81
CA PHE A 236 21.60 -11.73 13.14
C PHE A 236 21.60 -11.46 14.64
N LYS A 237 21.32 -12.48 15.47
CA LYS A 237 21.25 -12.31 16.92
C LYS A 237 22.58 -11.86 17.49
N ALA A 238 23.70 -12.42 17.04
CA ALA A 238 25.04 -12.04 17.49
C ALA A 238 25.33 -10.56 17.20
N ALA A 239 25.06 -10.11 15.95
CA ALA A 239 25.26 -8.72 15.55
C ALA A 239 24.34 -7.77 16.32
N ALA A 240 23.09 -8.13 16.48
CA ALA A 240 22.10 -7.33 17.19
C ALA A 240 22.39 -7.22 18.69
N THR A 241 22.81 -8.32 19.34
CA THR A 241 23.20 -8.32 20.76
C THR A 241 24.42 -7.43 20.98
N GLN A 242 25.43 -7.50 20.11
CA GLN A 242 26.60 -6.63 20.21
C GLN A 242 26.22 -5.15 20.07
N SER A 243 25.35 -4.82 19.10
CA SER A 243 24.86 -3.44 18.92
C SER A 243 24.10 -2.94 20.14
N ALA A 244 23.18 -3.73 20.69
CA ALA A 244 22.44 -3.39 21.89
C ALA A 244 23.35 -3.17 23.12
N ALA A 245 24.35 -4.01 23.30
CA ALA A 245 25.34 -3.89 24.40
C ALA A 245 26.21 -2.62 24.28
N ASN A 246 26.41 -2.12 23.07
CA ASN A 246 27.18 -0.90 22.76
C ASN A 246 26.32 0.35 22.64
N GLY A 247 25.15 0.39 23.26
CA GLY A 247 24.24 1.55 23.20
C GLY A 247 23.66 1.81 21.82
N ASN A 248 23.40 0.75 21.06
CA ASN A 248 22.94 0.76 19.66
C ASN A 248 23.96 1.32 18.64
N ALA A 249 25.23 1.34 19.00
CA ALA A 249 26.29 1.60 18.04
C ALA A 249 26.39 0.46 17.01
N PRO A 250 26.90 0.73 15.79
CA PRO A 250 27.09 -0.30 14.80
C PRO A 250 27.87 -1.51 15.31
N SER A 251 27.38 -2.71 15.03
CA SER A 251 28.09 -3.96 15.35
C SER A 251 29.33 -4.09 14.47
N THR A 252 30.38 -4.69 15.03
CA THR A 252 31.56 -5.16 14.25
C THR A 252 31.27 -6.45 13.50
N LEU A 253 30.20 -7.18 13.88
CA LEU A 253 29.69 -8.34 13.16
C LEU A 253 28.82 -7.87 12.01
N LEU A 254 29.36 -7.88 10.80
CA LEU A 254 28.69 -7.30 9.63
C LEU A 254 27.61 -8.24 9.09
N PRO A 255 26.50 -7.66 8.56
CA PRO A 255 25.56 -8.41 7.77
C PRO A 255 26.23 -8.88 6.47
N ASN A 256 25.66 -9.91 5.83
CA ASN A 256 26.10 -10.33 4.50
C ASN A 256 25.92 -9.20 3.48
N ARG A 257 24.89 -8.38 3.67
CA ARG A 257 24.60 -7.20 2.85
C ARG A 257 23.93 -6.12 3.69
N PHE A 258 24.33 -4.88 3.43
CA PHE A 258 23.65 -3.68 3.92
C PHE A 258 23.36 -2.75 2.74
N GLN A 259 22.15 -2.20 2.68
CA GLN A 259 21.77 -1.18 1.73
C GLN A 259 21.00 -0.06 2.44
N TYR A 260 21.29 1.17 2.03
CA TYR A 260 20.61 2.39 2.43
C TYR A 260 20.55 3.33 1.23
N ARG A 261 19.42 3.99 1.03
CA ARG A 261 19.22 4.98 -0.02
C ARG A 261 18.52 6.22 0.54
#